data_d5051cdeb00e1f72be2fc3c4f6f159c8
#
_entry.id   d5051cdeb00e1f72be2fc3c4f6f159c8
#
_cell.length_a   1.000
_cell.length_b   1.000
_cell.length_c   1.000
_cell.angle_alpha   90.00
_cell.angle_beta   90.00
_cell.angle_gamma   90.00
#
_symmetry.space_group_name_H-M   'P 1'
#
loop_
_entity.id
_entity.type
_entity.pdbx_description
1 polymer ?
#
loop_
_entity_poly.entity_id
_entity_poly.type
_entity_poly.pdbx_seq_one_letter_code
_entity_poly.pdbx_strand_id
1 'polypeptide(L)'
;MKKLMMVAMAVIVACASVCAETNAKEIRKERQEINKLAKKELSAKVDKTVKKEARRLKKEGWVVTPGALPMEKQLERSYLMEYEYNEDLYPKYIMANAQSVAENYDAAKMAATSLAITNLAGQIQTEVTALIENTVSNKQLSPEEAASITETVMGSKNLISQSIGRTIVVVECYRVLENNNREVMVRLAYKGETAKEVTKNIVREELEKKGQKLHSQLDQVLGF
;
A
#
# COMPACT_ATOMS: atom_id res chain seq x y z
N MET A 1 34.97 -37.32 26.34
CA MET A 1 35.18 -35.93 25.91
C MET A 1 34.31 -35.52 24.72
N LYS A 2 34.22 -36.28 23.59
CA LYS A 2 33.38 -35.91 22.43
C LYS A 2 31.87 -35.78 22.71
N LYS A 3 31.30 -36.64 23.58
CA LYS A 3 29.85 -36.58 23.95
C LYS A 3 29.51 -35.36 24.83
N LEU A 4 30.45 -34.93 25.69
CA LEU A 4 30.25 -33.75 26.54
C LEU A 4 30.29 -32.46 25.72
N MET A 5 31.12 -32.41 24.66
CA MET A 5 31.22 -31.28 23.75
C MET A 5 29.99 -31.12 22.85
N MET A 6 29.32 -32.23 22.43
CA MET A 6 28.08 -32.17 21.67
C MET A 6 26.89 -31.67 22.52
N VAL A 7 26.82 -32.04 23.80
CA VAL A 7 25.76 -31.53 24.69
C VAL A 7 25.94 -30.04 24.96
N ALA A 8 27.17 -29.56 25.14
CA ALA A 8 27.43 -28.14 25.32
C ALA A 8 27.07 -27.31 24.09
N MET A 9 27.38 -27.81 22.87
CA MET A 9 26.97 -27.13 21.63
C MET A 9 25.42 -27.08 21.45
N ALA A 10 24.71 -28.14 21.79
CA ALA A 10 23.26 -28.17 21.70
C ALA A 10 22.61 -27.18 22.66
N VAL A 11 23.12 -27.00 23.86
CA VAL A 11 22.63 -26.02 24.85
C VAL A 11 22.91 -24.58 24.41
N ILE A 12 24.05 -24.29 23.79
CA ILE A 12 24.37 -22.94 23.30
C ILE A 12 23.46 -22.55 22.12
N VAL A 13 23.16 -23.49 21.21
CA VAL A 13 22.24 -23.25 20.09
C VAL A 13 20.80 -23.04 20.59
N ALA A 14 20.35 -23.79 21.61
CA ALA A 14 19.03 -23.62 22.21
C ALA A 14 18.88 -22.27 22.93
N CYS A 15 19.91 -21.82 23.66
CA CYS A 15 19.91 -20.50 24.31
C CYS A 15 19.91 -19.34 23.29
N ALA A 16 20.63 -19.47 22.18
CA ALA A 16 20.67 -18.43 21.14
C ALA A 16 19.31 -18.26 20.45
N SER A 17 18.58 -19.35 20.19
CA SER A 17 17.24 -19.30 19.60
C SER A 17 16.21 -18.67 20.55
N VAL A 18 16.26 -18.97 21.84
CA VAL A 18 15.36 -18.38 22.85
C VAL A 18 15.61 -16.88 23.02
N CYS A 19 16.89 -16.45 23.01
CA CYS A 19 17.21 -15.03 23.07
C CYS A 19 16.80 -14.26 21.81
N ALA A 20 16.87 -14.87 20.62
CA ALA A 20 16.43 -14.25 19.38
C ALA A 20 14.89 -14.11 19.33
N GLU A 21 14.13 -15.12 19.81
CA GLU A 21 12.69 -15.06 19.88
C GLU A 21 12.19 -14.04 20.91
N THR A 22 12.83 -13.91 22.07
CA THR A 22 12.49 -12.89 23.07
C THR A 22 12.75 -11.49 22.54
N ASN A 23 13.86 -11.24 21.87
CA ASN A 23 14.19 -9.96 21.26
C ASN A 23 13.18 -9.59 20.14
N ALA A 24 12.81 -10.55 19.29
CA ALA A 24 11.80 -10.34 18.26
C ALA A 24 10.40 -10.01 18.83
N LYS A 25 10.01 -10.65 19.95
CA LYS A 25 8.75 -10.36 20.63
C LYS A 25 8.75 -8.97 21.31
N GLU A 26 9.86 -8.54 21.87
CA GLU A 26 10.01 -7.19 22.44
C GLU A 26 9.94 -6.12 21.36
N ILE A 27 10.66 -6.28 20.27
CA ILE A 27 10.61 -5.36 19.12
C ILE A 27 9.19 -5.25 18.54
N ARG A 28 8.47 -6.37 18.43
CA ARG A 28 7.06 -6.36 18.00
C ARG A 28 6.14 -5.60 18.96
N LYS A 29 6.35 -5.75 20.27
CA LYS A 29 5.58 -5.01 21.28
C LYS A 29 5.86 -3.51 21.20
N GLU A 30 7.12 -3.11 21.12
CA GLU A 30 7.49 -1.70 20.94
C GLU A 30 6.88 -1.09 19.68
N ARG A 31 6.93 -1.79 18.54
CA ARG A 31 6.30 -1.36 17.30
C ARG A 31 4.78 -1.21 17.44
N GLN A 32 4.12 -2.14 18.14
CA GLN A 32 2.69 -2.04 18.41
C GLN A 32 2.34 -0.86 19.31
N GLU A 33 3.16 -0.53 20.29
CA GLU A 33 2.98 0.62 21.15
C GLU A 33 3.17 1.94 20.40
N ILE A 34 4.23 2.03 19.58
CA ILE A 34 4.46 3.18 18.69
C ILE A 34 3.27 3.38 17.75
N ASN A 35 2.76 2.31 17.12
CA ASN A 35 1.58 2.37 16.26
C ASN A 35 0.32 2.83 17.01
N LYS A 36 0.11 2.38 18.25
CA LYS A 36 -1.03 2.82 19.09
C LYS A 36 -0.94 4.30 19.46
N LEU A 37 0.25 4.77 19.83
CA LEU A 37 0.50 6.17 20.16
C LEU A 37 0.33 7.06 18.93
N ALA A 38 0.92 6.67 17.80
CA ALA A 38 0.78 7.38 16.54
C ALA A 38 -0.70 7.46 16.08
N LYS A 39 -1.47 6.39 16.20
CA LYS A 39 -2.93 6.39 15.93
C LYS A 39 -3.68 7.37 16.82
N LYS A 40 -3.35 7.44 18.11
CA LYS A 40 -4.05 8.34 19.07
C LYS A 40 -3.75 9.81 18.77
N GLU A 41 -2.49 10.16 18.54
CA GLU A 41 -2.10 11.53 18.17
C GLU A 41 -2.66 11.93 16.80
N LEU A 42 -2.61 11.02 15.85
CA LEU A 42 -3.15 11.22 14.52
C LEU A 42 -4.64 11.50 14.57
N SER A 43 -5.42 10.71 15.32
CA SER A 43 -6.86 10.86 15.44
C SER A 43 -7.25 12.26 15.94
N ALA A 44 -6.53 12.81 16.92
CA ALA A 44 -6.80 14.15 17.44
C ALA A 44 -6.47 15.28 16.45
N LYS A 45 -5.40 15.11 15.63
CA LYS A 45 -5.02 16.08 14.58
C LYS A 45 -5.91 15.96 13.35
N VAL A 46 -6.28 14.74 12.99
CA VAL A 46 -7.14 14.43 11.82
C VAL A 46 -8.49 15.12 11.94
N ASP A 47 -9.13 15.14 13.12
CA ASP A 47 -10.46 15.72 13.29
C ASP A 47 -10.52 17.22 12.92
N LYS A 48 -9.50 18.00 13.25
CA LYS A 48 -9.42 19.42 12.86
C LYS A 48 -9.16 19.59 11.35
N THR A 49 -8.28 18.77 10.78
CA THR A 49 -7.93 18.80 9.36
C THR A 49 -9.12 18.39 8.51
N VAL A 50 -9.78 17.30 8.87
CA VAL A 50 -11.00 16.79 8.21
C VAL A 50 -12.11 17.84 8.20
N LYS A 51 -12.38 18.48 9.33
CA LYS A 51 -13.41 19.54 9.43
C LYS A 51 -13.07 20.73 8.52
N LYS A 52 -11.80 21.13 8.46
CA LYS A 52 -11.35 22.22 7.60
C LYS A 52 -11.49 21.87 6.13
N GLU A 53 -11.06 20.66 5.74
CA GLU A 53 -11.14 20.19 4.36
C GLU A 53 -12.57 19.96 3.90
N ALA A 54 -13.40 19.32 4.71
CA ALA A 54 -14.82 19.14 4.40
C ALA A 54 -15.54 20.48 4.19
N ARG A 55 -15.23 21.50 5.02
CA ARG A 55 -15.79 22.84 4.82
C ARG A 55 -15.32 23.48 3.51
N ARG A 56 -14.07 23.29 3.14
CA ARG A 56 -13.51 23.77 1.88
C ARG A 56 -14.22 23.12 0.70
N LEU A 57 -14.31 21.79 0.69
CA LEU A 57 -14.96 21.03 -0.36
C LEU A 57 -16.44 21.43 -0.50
N LYS A 58 -17.18 21.56 0.61
CA LYS A 58 -18.57 22.01 0.58
C LYS A 58 -18.72 23.42 0.00
N LYS A 59 -17.80 24.35 0.30
CA LYS A 59 -17.80 25.68 -0.31
C LYS A 59 -17.53 25.66 -1.81
N GLU A 60 -16.74 24.68 -2.28
CA GLU A 60 -16.45 24.43 -3.69
C GLU A 60 -17.61 23.69 -4.42
N GLY A 61 -18.71 23.43 -3.73
CA GLY A 61 -19.90 22.77 -4.30
C GLY A 61 -19.87 21.25 -4.27
N TRP A 62 -18.86 20.63 -3.62
CA TRP A 62 -18.81 19.19 -3.49
C TRP A 62 -19.86 18.65 -2.54
N VAL A 63 -20.57 17.61 -2.97
CA VAL A 63 -21.58 16.90 -2.20
C VAL A 63 -21.36 15.39 -2.28
N VAL A 64 -21.89 14.67 -1.30
CA VAL A 64 -21.90 13.19 -1.30
C VAL A 64 -23.21 12.68 -1.84
N THR A 65 -23.21 11.48 -2.41
CA THR A 65 -24.44 10.84 -2.90
C THR A 65 -25.39 10.52 -1.76
N PRO A 66 -26.71 10.59 -1.96
CA PRO A 66 -27.68 10.17 -0.96
C PRO A 66 -27.42 8.73 -0.49
N GLY A 67 -27.45 8.50 0.82
CA GLY A 67 -27.16 7.21 1.44
C GLY A 67 -25.68 6.89 1.64
N ALA A 68 -24.74 7.69 1.11
CA ALA A 68 -23.33 7.55 1.40
C ALA A 68 -22.99 8.12 2.79
N LEU A 69 -21.82 7.72 3.32
CA LEU A 69 -21.27 8.31 4.54
C LEU A 69 -21.10 9.83 4.37
N PRO A 70 -21.36 10.63 5.40
CA PRO A 70 -21.06 12.07 5.37
C PRO A 70 -19.63 12.35 4.95
N MET A 71 -19.39 13.46 4.24
CA MET A 71 -18.06 13.83 3.71
C MET A 71 -16.98 13.81 4.80
N GLU A 72 -17.29 14.33 5.98
CA GLU A 72 -16.37 14.32 7.12
C GLU A 72 -15.95 12.90 7.52
N LYS A 73 -16.89 11.95 7.48
CA LYS A 73 -16.59 10.55 7.84
C LYS A 73 -15.82 9.82 6.76
N GLN A 74 -16.06 10.14 5.49
CA GLN A 74 -15.26 9.62 4.38
C GLN A 74 -13.82 10.14 4.45
N LEU A 75 -13.62 11.44 4.69
CA LEU A 75 -12.30 12.05 4.84
C LEU A 75 -11.57 11.52 6.08
N GLU A 76 -12.25 11.43 7.23
CA GLU A 76 -11.67 10.86 8.46
C GLU A 76 -11.15 9.43 8.21
N ARG A 77 -11.98 8.57 7.61
CA ARG A 77 -11.59 7.21 7.24
C ARG A 77 -10.40 7.20 6.30
N SER A 78 -10.38 8.09 5.30
CA SER A 78 -9.29 8.23 4.35
C SER A 78 -7.97 8.54 5.05
N TYR A 79 -7.94 9.56 5.90
CA TYR A 79 -6.74 9.92 6.65
C TYR A 79 -6.26 8.81 7.58
N LEU A 80 -7.18 8.14 8.29
CA LEU A 80 -6.80 7.05 9.18
C LEU A 80 -6.20 5.87 8.41
N MET A 81 -6.74 5.53 7.24
CA MET A 81 -6.20 4.45 6.40
C MET A 81 -4.87 4.82 5.76
N GLU A 82 -4.67 6.08 5.37
CA GLU A 82 -3.43 6.56 4.76
C GLU A 82 -2.22 6.43 5.69
N TYR A 83 -2.44 6.59 6.99
CA TYR A 83 -1.39 6.49 8.02
C TYR A 83 -1.49 5.21 8.85
N GLU A 84 -2.16 4.18 8.35
CA GLU A 84 -2.19 2.88 9.00
C GLU A 84 -1.01 2.03 8.52
N TYR A 85 -0.16 1.62 9.46
CA TYR A 85 1.01 0.80 9.21
C TYR A 85 0.80 -0.63 9.75
N ASN A 86 1.46 -1.61 9.14
CA ASN A 86 1.52 -2.97 9.64
C ASN A 86 2.57 -3.09 10.76
N GLU A 87 2.79 -4.31 11.27
CA GLU A 87 3.75 -4.59 12.35
C GLU A 87 5.21 -4.27 11.95
N ASP A 88 5.52 -4.29 10.66
CA ASP A 88 6.84 -3.99 10.10
C ASP A 88 7.00 -2.52 9.70
N LEU A 89 6.05 -1.65 10.08
CA LEU A 89 6.01 -0.23 9.77
C LEU A 89 5.88 0.10 8.27
N TYR A 90 5.37 -0.84 7.46
CA TYR A 90 4.98 -0.56 6.08
C TYR A 90 3.52 -0.07 6.00
N PRO A 91 3.18 0.79 5.03
CA PRO A 91 1.81 1.21 4.80
C PRO A 91 0.88 0.01 4.60
N LYS A 92 -0.18 -0.07 5.38
CA LYS A 92 -1.16 -1.16 5.28
C LYS A 92 -2.03 -1.03 4.03
N TYR A 93 -2.24 0.19 3.56
CA TYR A 93 -3.01 0.51 2.38
C TYR A 93 -2.22 1.41 1.44
N ILE A 94 -2.28 1.10 0.17
CA ILE A 94 -1.84 1.97 -0.91
C ILE A 94 -3.07 2.71 -1.39
N MET A 95 -2.97 4.04 -1.53
CA MET A 95 -4.12 4.89 -1.83
C MET A 95 -3.88 5.69 -3.10
N ALA A 96 -4.93 5.83 -3.90
CA ALA A 96 -4.89 6.69 -5.07
C ALA A 96 -6.20 7.46 -5.20
N ASN A 97 -6.13 8.66 -5.73
CA ASN A 97 -7.27 9.51 -6.01
C ASN A 97 -7.28 9.90 -7.49
N ALA A 98 -8.48 10.17 -7.98
CA ALA A 98 -8.68 10.73 -9.31
C ALA A 98 -9.97 11.54 -9.35
N GLN A 99 -10.05 12.42 -10.34
CA GLN A 99 -11.22 13.20 -10.67
C GLN A 99 -11.50 13.06 -12.15
N SER A 100 -12.78 13.09 -12.51
CA SER A 100 -13.21 13.09 -13.92
C SER A 100 -14.49 13.88 -14.09
N VAL A 101 -14.66 14.44 -15.28
CA VAL A 101 -15.83 15.22 -15.67
C VAL A 101 -16.53 14.49 -16.80
N ALA A 102 -17.86 14.39 -16.71
CA ALA A 102 -18.71 13.88 -17.79
C ALA A 102 -20.09 14.54 -17.73
N GLU A 103 -20.90 14.30 -18.75
CA GLU A 103 -22.28 14.83 -18.84
C GLU A 103 -23.18 14.33 -17.70
N ASN A 104 -22.95 13.12 -17.20
CA ASN A 104 -23.71 12.53 -16.10
C ASN A 104 -22.79 11.95 -15.02
N TYR A 105 -23.37 11.73 -13.84
CA TYR A 105 -22.66 11.24 -12.66
C TYR A 105 -22.02 9.87 -12.89
N ASP A 106 -22.74 8.92 -13.49
CA ASP A 106 -22.26 7.54 -13.63
C ASP A 106 -21.07 7.45 -14.58
N ALA A 107 -21.10 8.18 -15.70
CA ALA A 107 -19.98 8.27 -16.63
C ALA A 107 -18.77 8.93 -15.98
N ALA A 108 -18.94 10.04 -15.24
CA ALA A 108 -17.87 10.70 -14.52
C ALA A 108 -17.28 9.80 -13.43
N LYS A 109 -18.12 9.09 -12.67
CA LYS A 109 -17.70 8.15 -11.63
C LYS A 109 -16.90 6.98 -12.22
N MET A 110 -17.38 6.39 -13.32
CA MET A 110 -16.71 5.28 -13.98
C MET A 110 -15.32 5.70 -14.48
N ALA A 111 -15.23 6.87 -15.13
CA ALA A 111 -13.96 7.42 -15.60
C ALA A 111 -13.02 7.77 -14.45
N ALA A 112 -13.51 8.40 -13.37
CA ALA A 112 -12.71 8.70 -12.18
C ALA A 112 -12.20 7.43 -11.50
N THR A 113 -13.04 6.38 -11.39
CA THR A 113 -12.66 5.10 -10.80
C THR A 113 -11.58 4.41 -11.63
N SER A 114 -11.73 4.35 -12.95
CA SER A 114 -10.74 3.78 -13.86
C SER A 114 -9.39 4.50 -13.76
N LEU A 115 -9.42 5.84 -13.73
CA LEU A 115 -8.21 6.64 -13.57
C LEU A 115 -7.57 6.44 -12.18
N ALA A 116 -8.37 6.31 -11.12
CA ALA A 116 -7.87 6.02 -9.78
C ALA A 116 -7.19 4.64 -9.71
N ILE A 117 -7.72 3.61 -10.40
CA ILE A 117 -7.09 2.29 -10.50
C ILE A 117 -5.75 2.38 -11.25
N THR A 118 -5.68 3.16 -12.33
CA THR A 118 -4.43 3.39 -13.06
C THR A 118 -3.37 4.11 -12.19
N ASN A 119 -3.81 5.09 -11.41
CA ASN A 119 -2.95 5.80 -10.45
C ASN A 119 -2.49 4.85 -9.33
N LEU A 120 -3.38 3.99 -8.85
CA LEU A 120 -3.07 2.98 -7.84
C LEU A 120 -1.99 2.01 -8.33
N ALA A 121 -2.07 1.54 -9.58
CA ALA A 121 -1.04 0.72 -10.20
C ALA A 121 0.32 1.44 -10.25
N GLY A 122 0.34 2.74 -10.52
CA GLY A 122 1.56 3.55 -10.46
C GLY A 122 2.14 3.67 -9.04
N GLN A 123 1.30 3.82 -8.02
CA GLN A 123 1.74 3.82 -6.62
C GLN A 123 2.33 2.46 -6.22
N ILE A 124 1.68 1.36 -6.61
CA ILE A 124 2.18 0.00 -6.37
C ILE A 124 3.57 -0.19 -6.99
N GLN A 125 3.78 0.27 -8.22
CA GLN A 125 5.10 0.21 -8.87
C GLN A 125 6.15 0.97 -8.06
N THR A 126 5.83 2.18 -7.61
CA THR A 126 6.73 3.00 -6.80
C THR A 126 7.11 2.32 -5.50
N GLU A 127 6.14 1.75 -4.78
CA GLU A 127 6.37 1.02 -3.52
C GLU A 127 7.25 -0.22 -3.74
N VAL A 128 6.98 -1.00 -4.80
CA VAL A 128 7.77 -2.20 -5.12
C VAL A 128 9.18 -1.82 -5.55
N THR A 129 9.35 -0.76 -6.33
CA THR A 129 10.68 -0.26 -6.72
C THR A 129 11.49 0.17 -5.50
N ALA A 130 10.88 0.87 -4.56
CA ALA A 130 11.54 1.26 -3.30
C ALA A 130 11.98 0.03 -2.47
N LEU A 131 11.20 -1.05 -2.46
CA LEU A 131 11.58 -2.31 -1.81
C LEU A 131 12.80 -2.96 -2.49
N ILE A 132 12.86 -2.94 -3.84
CA ILE A 132 14.01 -3.45 -4.61
C ILE A 132 15.26 -2.65 -4.25
N GLU A 133 15.20 -1.33 -4.25
CA GLU A 133 16.32 -0.45 -3.92
C GLU A 133 16.85 -0.69 -2.49
N ASN A 134 15.95 -0.87 -1.53
CA ASN A 134 16.32 -1.22 -0.16
C ASN A 134 17.04 -2.59 -0.07
N THR A 135 16.62 -3.56 -0.89
CA THR A 135 17.22 -4.90 -0.93
C THR A 135 18.62 -4.86 -1.51
N VAL A 136 18.87 -4.02 -2.52
CA VAL A 136 20.23 -3.74 -3.04
C VAL A 136 21.10 -3.09 -1.97
N SER A 137 20.57 -2.07 -1.30
CA SER A 137 21.30 -1.36 -0.23
C SER A 137 21.73 -2.29 0.90
N ASN A 138 20.94 -3.32 1.19
CA ASN A 138 21.23 -4.35 2.17
C ASN A 138 22.11 -5.51 1.62
N LYS A 139 22.60 -5.40 0.37
CA LYS A 139 23.45 -6.41 -0.32
C LYS A 139 22.81 -7.79 -0.44
N GLN A 140 21.48 -7.86 -0.53
CA GLN A 140 20.72 -9.10 -0.74
C GLN A 140 20.50 -9.40 -2.22
N LEU A 141 20.61 -8.37 -3.08
CA LEU A 141 20.55 -8.46 -4.54
C LEU A 141 21.78 -7.81 -5.16
N SER A 142 22.22 -8.34 -6.31
CA SER A 142 23.18 -7.63 -7.15
C SER A 142 22.51 -6.45 -7.88
N PRO A 143 23.27 -5.43 -8.28
CA PRO A 143 22.72 -4.31 -9.05
C PRO A 143 22.06 -4.73 -10.36
N GLU A 144 22.61 -5.74 -11.03
CA GLU A 144 22.10 -6.27 -12.31
C GLU A 144 20.77 -6.98 -12.14
N GLU A 145 20.63 -7.82 -11.10
CA GLU A 145 19.37 -8.50 -10.77
C GLU A 145 18.29 -7.49 -10.40
N ALA A 146 18.62 -6.51 -9.58
CA ALA A 146 17.71 -5.44 -9.19
C ALA A 146 17.25 -4.61 -10.40
N ALA A 147 18.16 -4.25 -11.31
CA ALA A 147 17.83 -3.52 -12.53
C ALA A 147 16.85 -4.29 -13.39
N SER A 148 17.06 -5.61 -13.57
CA SER A 148 16.16 -6.47 -14.35
C SER A 148 14.78 -6.60 -13.75
N ILE A 149 14.68 -6.76 -12.43
CA ILE A 149 13.40 -6.82 -11.72
C ILE A 149 12.70 -5.47 -11.80
N THR A 150 13.40 -4.35 -11.56
CA THR A 150 12.85 -2.99 -11.64
C THR A 150 12.31 -2.68 -13.03
N GLU A 151 13.07 -2.99 -14.09
CA GLU A 151 12.60 -2.80 -15.48
C GLU A 151 11.32 -3.59 -15.76
N THR A 152 11.25 -4.82 -15.26
CA THR A 152 10.06 -5.65 -15.42
C THR A 152 8.86 -5.09 -14.63
N VAL A 153 9.05 -4.62 -13.40
CA VAL A 153 8.02 -3.94 -12.60
C VAL A 153 7.51 -2.70 -13.34
N MET A 154 8.42 -1.86 -13.84
CA MET A 154 8.05 -0.64 -14.56
C MET A 154 7.30 -0.91 -15.86
N GLY A 155 7.64 -1.98 -16.56
CA GLY A 155 6.93 -2.44 -17.77
C GLY A 155 5.54 -3.01 -17.48
N SER A 156 5.28 -3.48 -16.26
CA SER A 156 4.08 -4.23 -15.89
C SER A 156 2.88 -3.37 -15.44
N LYS A 157 2.94 -2.04 -15.52
CA LYS A 157 1.88 -1.13 -15.01
C LYS A 157 0.47 -1.51 -15.48
N ASN A 158 0.33 -1.78 -16.77
CA ASN A 158 -0.98 -2.12 -17.35
C ASN A 158 -1.49 -3.47 -16.82
N LEU A 159 -0.61 -4.46 -16.67
CA LEU A 159 -0.94 -5.77 -16.12
C LEU A 159 -1.35 -5.66 -14.65
N ILE A 160 -0.62 -4.87 -13.85
CA ILE A 160 -0.95 -4.57 -12.47
C ILE A 160 -2.33 -3.91 -12.41
N SER A 161 -2.58 -2.88 -13.23
CA SER A 161 -3.87 -2.18 -13.26
C SER A 161 -5.05 -3.11 -13.57
N GLN A 162 -4.88 -4.03 -14.52
CA GLN A 162 -5.91 -5.03 -14.88
C GLN A 162 -6.11 -6.10 -13.79
N SER A 163 -5.08 -6.38 -13.00
CA SER A 163 -5.08 -7.39 -11.95
C SER A 163 -5.50 -6.85 -10.58
N ILE A 164 -5.64 -5.52 -10.43
CA ILE A 164 -6.20 -4.91 -9.24
C ILE A 164 -7.65 -5.37 -9.11
N GLY A 165 -7.89 -6.22 -8.11
CA GLY A 165 -9.22 -6.74 -7.82
C GLY A 165 -10.07 -5.74 -7.03
N ARG A 166 -10.75 -6.23 -5.99
CA ARG A 166 -11.66 -5.41 -5.18
C ARG A 166 -10.91 -4.31 -4.40
N THR A 167 -11.13 -3.06 -4.80
CA THR A 167 -10.69 -1.87 -4.08
C THR A 167 -11.71 -1.42 -3.04
N ILE A 168 -11.28 -0.58 -2.11
CA ILE A 168 -12.14 0.06 -1.11
C ILE A 168 -12.32 1.51 -1.53
N VAL A 169 -13.56 1.90 -1.84
CA VAL A 169 -13.89 3.31 -2.04
C VAL A 169 -13.90 4.00 -0.68
N VAL A 170 -13.00 4.94 -0.48
CA VAL A 170 -12.82 5.65 0.80
C VAL A 170 -13.47 7.02 0.76
N VAL A 171 -13.30 7.74 -0.36
CA VAL A 171 -13.95 9.03 -0.61
C VAL A 171 -14.63 8.95 -1.98
N GLU A 172 -15.89 9.39 -2.02
CA GLU A 172 -16.64 9.59 -3.24
C GLU A 172 -17.54 10.83 -3.06
N CYS A 173 -17.26 11.86 -3.84
CA CYS A 173 -18.07 13.05 -3.87
C CYS A 173 -18.13 13.61 -5.30
N TYR A 174 -19.15 14.42 -5.55
CA TYR A 174 -19.35 15.04 -6.84
C TYR A 174 -19.77 16.49 -6.72
N ARG A 175 -19.64 17.24 -7.79
CA ARG A 175 -20.24 18.58 -7.94
C ARG A 175 -20.80 18.77 -9.34
N VAL A 176 -21.72 19.72 -9.44
CA VAL A 176 -22.28 20.16 -10.71
C VAL A 176 -21.51 21.37 -11.19
N LEU A 177 -21.01 21.34 -12.40
CA LEU A 177 -20.34 22.46 -13.03
C LEU A 177 -21.33 23.40 -13.70
N GLU A 178 -20.90 24.61 -14.05
CA GLU A 178 -21.74 25.63 -14.71
C GLU A 178 -22.36 25.17 -16.02
N ASN A 179 -21.67 24.29 -16.76
CA ASN A 179 -22.17 23.67 -17.99
C ASN A 179 -23.04 22.43 -17.76
N ASN A 180 -23.57 22.24 -16.55
CA ASN A 180 -24.34 21.08 -16.14
C ASN A 180 -23.59 19.72 -16.14
N ASN A 181 -22.34 19.66 -16.48
CA ASN A 181 -21.53 18.45 -16.33
C ASN A 181 -21.38 18.09 -14.85
N ARG A 182 -21.07 16.82 -14.60
CA ARG A 182 -20.78 16.29 -13.28
C ARG A 182 -19.28 16.05 -13.17
N GLU A 183 -18.66 16.64 -12.15
CA GLU A 183 -17.32 16.29 -11.76
C GLU A 183 -17.40 15.34 -10.56
N VAL A 184 -16.71 14.20 -10.66
CA VAL A 184 -16.66 13.20 -9.59
C VAL A 184 -15.24 13.03 -9.13
N MET A 185 -15.04 13.04 -7.82
CA MET A 185 -13.78 12.72 -7.15
C MET A 185 -13.91 11.39 -6.43
N VAL A 186 -12.96 10.48 -6.69
CA VAL A 186 -12.88 9.18 -6.05
C VAL A 186 -11.51 9.00 -5.41
N ARG A 187 -11.47 8.48 -4.18
CA ARG A 187 -10.25 7.98 -3.55
C ARG A 187 -10.43 6.50 -3.23
N LEU A 188 -9.51 5.69 -3.73
CA LEU A 188 -9.48 4.25 -3.54
C LEU A 188 -8.36 3.88 -2.58
N ALA A 189 -8.59 2.82 -1.81
CA ALA A 189 -7.55 2.15 -1.02
C ALA A 189 -7.45 0.68 -1.44
N TYR A 190 -6.24 0.17 -1.47
CA TYR A 190 -5.92 -1.22 -1.78
C TYR A 190 -4.96 -1.77 -0.73
N LYS A 191 -5.15 -3.01 -0.28
CA LYS A 191 -4.27 -3.60 0.73
C LYS A 191 -2.87 -3.76 0.19
N GLY A 192 -1.87 -3.26 0.91
CA GLY A 192 -0.46 -3.32 0.53
C GLY A 192 0.05 -4.75 0.33
N GLU A 193 -0.34 -5.68 1.22
CA GLU A 193 0.02 -7.10 1.08
C GLU A 193 -0.53 -7.72 -0.21
N THR A 194 -1.82 -7.49 -0.51
CA THR A 194 -2.43 -7.97 -1.76
C THR A 194 -1.77 -7.33 -2.99
N ALA A 195 -1.40 -6.06 -2.90
CA ALA A 195 -0.68 -5.37 -3.97
C ALA A 195 0.68 -6.02 -4.26
N LYS A 196 1.45 -6.33 -3.21
CA LYS A 196 2.74 -7.04 -3.34
C LYS A 196 2.55 -8.42 -3.98
N GLU A 197 1.57 -9.21 -3.51
CA GLU A 197 1.30 -10.55 -4.03
C GLU A 197 0.92 -10.52 -5.52
N VAL A 198 0.00 -9.61 -5.91
CA VAL A 198 -0.38 -9.43 -7.32
C VAL A 198 0.82 -9.04 -8.17
N THR A 199 1.61 -8.07 -7.70
CA THR A 199 2.80 -7.62 -8.44
C THR A 199 3.84 -8.73 -8.55
N LYS A 200 4.09 -9.48 -7.47
CA LYS A 200 5.00 -10.63 -7.47
C LYS A 200 4.63 -11.65 -8.54
N ASN A 201 3.36 -12.03 -8.63
CA ASN A 201 2.90 -13.00 -9.62
C ASN A 201 3.09 -12.51 -11.06
N ILE A 202 2.71 -11.25 -11.33
CA ILE A 202 2.88 -10.63 -12.65
C ILE A 202 4.37 -10.54 -13.03
N VAL A 203 5.20 -10.05 -12.13
CA VAL A 203 6.64 -9.88 -12.41
C VAL A 203 7.31 -11.24 -12.62
N ARG A 204 6.91 -12.27 -11.87
CA ARG A 204 7.39 -13.64 -12.04
C ARG A 204 7.08 -14.15 -13.45
N GLU A 205 5.83 -14.03 -13.91
CA GLU A 205 5.41 -14.44 -15.24
C GLU A 205 6.17 -13.69 -16.34
N GLU A 206 6.37 -12.39 -16.18
CA GLU A 206 7.10 -11.58 -17.16
C GLU A 206 8.60 -11.92 -17.20
N LEU A 207 9.24 -12.20 -16.04
CA LEU A 207 10.62 -12.67 -15.98
C LEU A 207 10.78 -14.06 -16.62
N GLU A 208 9.83 -14.97 -16.40
CA GLU A 208 9.81 -16.28 -17.05
C GLU A 208 9.72 -16.18 -18.57
N LYS A 209 8.85 -15.31 -19.09
CA LYS A 209 8.74 -15.03 -20.53
C LYS A 209 10.05 -14.50 -21.12
N LYS A 210 10.82 -13.74 -20.34
CA LYS A 210 12.16 -13.25 -20.70
C LYS A 210 13.26 -14.32 -20.54
N GLY A 211 12.93 -15.53 -20.08
CA GLY A 211 13.89 -16.62 -19.80
C GLY A 211 14.76 -16.39 -18.56
N GLN A 212 14.37 -15.47 -17.70
CA GLN A 212 15.10 -15.13 -16.47
C GLN A 212 14.53 -15.91 -15.28
N LYS A 213 15.42 -16.57 -14.52
CA LYS A 213 15.04 -17.38 -13.35
C LYS A 213 15.40 -16.64 -12.05
N LEU A 214 14.75 -15.50 -11.81
CA LEU A 214 14.98 -14.65 -10.62
C LEU A 214 13.90 -14.85 -9.53
N HIS A 215 13.35 -16.07 -9.39
CA HIS A 215 12.25 -16.33 -8.47
C HIS A 215 12.63 -16.14 -7.00
N SER A 216 13.80 -16.68 -6.61
CA SER A 216 14.30 -16.56 -5.23
C SER A 216 14.63 -15.11 -4.86
N GLN A 217 15.16 -14.36 -5.81
CA GLN A 217 15.45 -12.94 -5.66
C GLN A 217 14.17 -12.12 -5.49
N LEU A 218 13.15 -12.42 -6.28
CA LEU A 218 11.84 -11.77 -6.18
C LEU A 218 11.18 -12.06 -4.83
N ASP A 219 11.32 -13.29 -4.31
CA ASP A 219 10.81 -13.67 -3.00
C ASP A 219 11.51 -12.91 -1.87
N GLN A 220 12.82 -12.67 -1.97
CA GLN A 220 13.58 -11.88 -1.01
C GLN A 220 13.13 -10.40 -0.99
N VAL A 221 12.88 -9.81 -2.17
CA VAL A 221 12.45 -8.41 -2.30
C VAL A 221 11.08 -8.18 -1.68
N LEU A 222 10.13 -9.07 -1.94
CA LEU A 222 8.73 -8.87 -1.58
C LEU A 222 8.34 -9.46 -0.21
N GLY A 223 9.32 -10.08 0.50
CA GLY A 223 9.19 -10.41 1.93
C GLY A 223 8.15 -11.49 2.25
N PHE A 224 8.18 -12.62 1.55
CA PHE A 224 7.37 -13.80 1.85
C PHE A 224 8.22 -14.99 2.21
#